data_ca37b63308d7550e90596955738e18d6
#
_entry.id   ca37b63308d7550e90596955738e18d6
#
_cell.length_a   1.000
_cell.length_b   1.000
_cell.length_c   1.000
_cell.angle_alpha   90.00
_cell.angle_beta   90.00
_cell.angle_gamma   90.00
#
_symmetry.space_group_name_H-M   'P 1'
#
loop_
_entity.id
_entity.type
_entity.pdbx_description
1 polymer ?
#
loop_
_entity_poly.entity_id
_entity_poly.type
_entity_poly.pdbx_seq_one_letter_code
_entity_poly.pdbx_strand_id
1 'polypeptide(L)'
;QEAANLQMAANSRNLDRLRDEEGLAFLLSRISIRIYGQLHAYDPFDSETWIVDGHSAATTRCFRILREGQVMAEGLSLWALMDIRQHKLLRASSFDHGFAGDEALNLPDLPVRFPVPSQSDMDRVGERKIVYSDLDYNGHMNNTRYPDMLCDFTDGILSRQVVGLSMSFLHEATFGHTLQVYRLDRGEEHLFRTVDADGATCLEARLLTEPVRDAAER
;
A
#
# COMPACT_ATOMS: atom_id res chain seq x y z
N GLN A 1 0.01 -1.72 8.60
CA GLN A 1 1.39 -2.19 8.84
C GLN A 1 1.61 -2.54 10.31
N GLU A 2 1.16 -1.72 11.25
CA GLU A 2 1.38 -1.93 12.69
C GLU A 2 0.84 -3.27 13.19
N ALA A 3 -0.38 -3.66 12.84
CA ALA A 3 -0.95 -4.96 13.19
C ALA A 3 -0.06 -6.15 12.72
N ALA A 4 0.54 -6.03 11.52
CA ALA A 4 1.46 -7.04 11.01
C ALA A 4 2.75 -7.09 11.81
N ASN A 5 3.32 -5.93 12.19
CA ASN A 5 4.51 -5.85 13.01
C ASN A 5 4.28 -6.46 14.40
N LEU A 6 3.13 -6.15 15.03
CA LEU A 6 2.74 -6.71 16.32
C LEU A 6 2.57 -8.23 16.27
N GLN A 7 1.95 -8.74 15.21
CA GLN A 7 1.81 -10.19 15.01
C GLN A 7 3.18 -10.87 14.86
N MET A 8 4.07 -10.32 14.04
CA MET A 8 5.43 -10.85 13.88
C MET A 8 6.20 -10.85 15.20
N ALA A 9 6.12 -9.75 15.97
CA ALA A 9 6.77 -9.62 17.26
C ALA A 9 6.23 -10.64 18.28
N ALA A 10 4.93 -10.93 18.30
CA ALA A 10 4.31 -11.91 19.17
C ALA A 10 4.87 -13.33 18.98
N ASN A 11 5.33 -13.67 17.76
CA ASN A 11 5.98 -14.95 17.46
C ASN A 11 7.52 -14.89 17.52
N SER A 12 8.09 -13.94 18.26
CA SER A 12 9.55 -13.76 18.37
C SER A 12 10.24 -13.50 17.02
N ARG A 13 9.49 -13.08 16.00
CA ARG A 13 9.98 -12.72 14.66
C ARG A 13 9.99 -11.19 14.50
N ASN A 14 10.61 -10.50 15.47
CA ASN A 14 10.76 -9.04 15.41
C ASN A 14 11.51 -8.63 14.14
N LEU A 15 10.96 -7.68 13.38
CA LEU A 15 11.51 -7.25 12.10
C LEU A 15 12.89 -6.58 12.23
N ASP A 16 13.14 -5.85 13.34
CA ASP A 16 14.45 -5.25 13.58
C ASP A 16 15.51 -6.33 13.82
N ARG A 17 15.16 -7.36 14.60
CA ARG A 17 16.04 -8.50 14.81
C ARG A 17 16.32 -9.26 13.51
N LEU A 18 15.31 -9.46 12.68
CA LEU A 18 15.44 -10.10 11.38
C LEU A 18 16.44 -9.33 10.50
N ARG A 19 16.33 -7.99 10.47
CA ARG A 19 17.23 -7.12 9.73
C ARG A 19 18.65 -7.14 10.30
N ASP A 20 18.80 -6.96 11.60
CA ASP A 20 20.10 -6.71 12.24
C ASP A 20 20.91 -8.01 12.43
N GLU A 21 20.24 -9.12 12.80
CA GLU A 21 20.90 -10.41 13.06
C GLU A 21 20.96 -11.27 11.78
N GLU A 22 19.85 -11.40 11.05
CA GLU A 22 19.75 -12.31 9.90
C GLU A 22 20.03 -11.62 8.56
N GLY A 23 19.97 -10.29 8.50
CA GLY A 23 20.16 -9.52 7.26
C GLY A 23 19.00 -9.66 6.30
N LEU A 24 17.79 -9.91 6.82
CA LEU A 24 16.57 -10.10 6.05
C LEU A 24 15.60 -8.93 6.26
N ALA A 25 14.91 -8.53 5.20
CA ALA A 25 13.83 -7.55 5.27
C ALA A 25 12.65 -7.94 4.39
N PHE A 26 11.44 -7.61 4.86
CA PHE A 26 10.24 -7.66 4.05
C PHE A 26 9.95 -6.30 3.44
N LEU A 27 9.90 -6.25 2.10
CA LEU A 27 9.60 -5.05 1.34
C LEU A 27 8.16 -5.12 0.83
N LEU A 28 7.34 -4.12 1.17
CA LEU A 28 6.01 -3.99 0.61
C LEU A 28 6.13 -3.67 -0.88
N SER A 29 5.76 -4.61 -1.73
CA SER A 29 5.81 -4.42 -3.18
C SER A 29 4.46 -3.97 -3.75
N ARG A 30 3.34 -4.43 -3.17
CA ARG A 30 2.00 -4.09 -3.63
C ARG A 30 1.01 -4.10 -2.47
N ILE A 31 -0.02 -3.27 -2.59
CA ILE A 31 -1.16 -3.29 -1.67
C ILE A 31 -2.43 -2.90 -2.42
N SER A 32 -3.54 -3.55 -2.08
CA SER A 32 -4.89 -3.14 -2.48
C SER A 32 -5.76 -3.05 -1.24
N ILE A 33 -6.56 -2.00 -1.14
CA ILE A 33 -7.43 -1.72 0.00
C ILE A 33 -8.81 -1.35 -0.55
N ARG A 34 -9.86 -2.01 -0.07
CA ARG A 34 -11.26 -1.62 -0.26
C ARG A 34 -11.79 -1.00 1.01
N ILE A 35 -12.47 0.13 0.89
CA ILE A 35 -13.09 0.85 2.00
C ILE A 35 -14.61 0.76 1.83
N TYR A 36 -15.31 0.23 2.83
CA TYR A 36 -16.75 0.04 2.83
C TYR A 36 -17.46 1.07 3.69
N GLY A 37 -16.77 1.65 4.68
CA GLY A 37 -17.32 2.64 5.59
C GLY A 37 -16.26 3.57 6.16
N GLN A 38 -16.70 4.68 6.73
CA GLN A 38 -15.83 5.66 7.36
C GLN A 38 -15.72 5.37 8.86
N LEU A 39 -14.50 5.52 9.39
CA LEU A 39 -14.24 5.59 10.82
C LEU A 39 -14.05 7.06 11.20
N HIS A 40 -14.64 7.46 12.31
CA HIS A 40 -14.50 8.80 12.87
C HIS A 40 -13.56 8.80 14.07
N ALA A 41 -13.12 9.98 14.48
CA ALA A 41 -12.33 10.12 15.70
C ALA A 41 -13.07 9.52 16.89
N TYR A 42 -12.35 8.72 17.69
CA TYR A 42 -12.86 7.99 18.87
C TYR A 42 -13.73 6.77 18.57
N ASP A 43 -14.00 6.42 17.32
CA ASP A 43 -14.62 5.14 17.01
C ASP A 43 -13.70 3.98 17.42
N PRO A 44 -14.14 3.06 18.28
CA PRO A 44 -13.40 1.84 18.53
C PRO A 44 -13.42 0.95 17.28
N PHE A 45 -12.32 0.27 16.99
CA PHE A 45 -12.26 -0.69 15.92
C PHE A 45 -11.32 -1.86 16.27
N ASP A 46 -11.60 -3.00 15.67
CA ASP A 46 -10.71 -4.15 15.69
C ASP A 46 -9.91 -4.21 14.38
N SER A 47 -8.64 -4.63 14.49
CA SER A 47 -7.79 -4.84 13.33
C SER A 47 -7.32 -6.29 13.28
N GLU A 48 -7.70 -6.99 12.22
CA GLU A 48 -7.28 -8.36 11.94
C GLU A 48 -6.20 -8.38 10.86
N THR A 49 -5.26 -9.31 10.98
CA THR A 49 -4.27 -9.58 9.94
C THR A 49 -3.85 -11.04 9.94
N TRP A 50 -3.67 -11.60 8.76
CA TRP A 50 -3.21 -12.98 8.58
C TRP A 50 -2.36 -13.12 7.33
N ILE A 51 -1.55 -14.16 7.30
CA ILE A 51 -0.74 -14.55 6.13
C ILE A 51 -1.53 -15.58 5.34
N VAL A 52 -1.48 -15.47 4.02
CA VAL A 52 -2.13 -16.42 3.12
C VAL A 52 -1.21 -17.61 2.89
N ASP A 53 -1.76 -18.82 3.00
CA ASP A 53 -1.05 -20.04 2.66
C ASP A 53 -0.65 -20.06 1.19
N GLY A 54 0.56 -20.52 0.91
CA GLY A 54 1.02 -20.70 -0.45
C GLY A 54 2.54 -20.70 -0.62
N HIS A 55 2.98 -21.30 -1.73
CA HIS A 55 4.39 -21.37 -2.11
C HIS A 55 4.78 -20.30 -3.14
N SER A 56 4.31 -19.07 -2.94
CA SER A 56 4.58 -17.97 -3.86
C SER A 56 5.97 -17.35 -3.68
N ALA A 57 6.40 -16.58 -4.67
CA ALA A 57 7.66 -15.83 -4.58
C ALA A 57 7.61 -14.70 -3.54
N ALA A 58 6.42 -14.19 -3.23
CA ALA A 58 6.16 -13.14 -2.24
C ALA A 58 5.19 -13.63 -1.17
N THR A 59 5.31 -13.13 0.05
CA THR A 59 4.34 -13.36 1.11
C THR A 59 3.09 -12.52 0.85
N THR A 60 1.93 -13.17 0.79
CA THR A 60 0.64 -12.49 0.74
C THR A 60 0.12 -12.30 2.16
N ARG A 61 -0.31 -11.10 2.49
CA ARG A 61 -0.90 -10.77 3.79
C ARG A 61 -2.21 -10.03 3.60
N CYS A 62 -3.22 -10.45 4.36
CA CYS A 62 -4.54 -9.82 4.40
C CYS A 62 -4.72 -8.99 5.67
N PHE A 63 -5.61 -8.01 5.57
CA PHE A 63 -5.98 -7.11 6.65
C PHE A 63 -7.49 -6.88 6.60
N ARG A 64 -8.08 -6.70 7.78
CA ARG A 64 -9.48 -6.30 7.93
C ARG A 64 -9.60 -5.33 9.09
N ILE A 65 -10.41 -4.32 8.90
CA ILE A 65 -10.81 -3.38 9.95
C ILE A 65 -12.31 -3.59 10.21
N LEU A 66 -12.67 -3.82 11.46
CA LEU A 66 -14.05 -4.03 11.87
C LEU A 66 -14.46 -2.97 12.90
N ARG A 67 -15.69 -2.53 12.82
CA ARG A 67 -16.35 -1.74 13.86
C ARG A 67 -17.65 -2.43 14.24
N GLU A 68 -17.80 -2.79 15.51
CA GLU A 68 -18.98 -3.50 16.02
C GLU A 68 -19.34 -4.76 15.21
N GLY A 69 -18.30 -5.48 14.75
CA GLY A 69 -18.44 -6.68 13.90
C GLY A 69 -18.72 -6.41 12.43
N GLN A 70 -18.92 -5.15 12.03
CA GLN A 70 -19.08 -4.76 10.62
C GLN A 70 -17.73 -4.48 9.97
N VAL A 71 -17.52 -5.01 8.78
CA VAL A 71 -16.29 -4.75 7.99
C VAL A 71 -16.30 -3.33 7.44
N MET A 72 -15.33 -2.53 7.86
CA MET A 72 -15.15 -1.14 7.41
C MET A 72 -14.13 -1.02 6.29
N ALA A 73 -13.09 -1.86 6.30
CA ALA A 73 -12.11 -1.94 5.23
C ALA A 73 -11.47 -3.32 5.17
N GLU A 74 -11.06 -3.72 3.99
CA GLU A 74 -10.26 -4.93 3.74
C GLU A 74 -9.05 -4.58 2.86
N GLY A 75 -7.96 -5.30 3.06
CA GLY A 75 -6.75 -5.09 2.28
C GLY A 75 -5.94 -6.36 2.06
N LEU A 76 -5.30 -6.43 0.92
CA LEU A 76 -4.39 -7.48 0.52
C LEU A 76 -3.05 -6.87 0.09
N SER A 77 -1.96 -7.39 0.59
CA SER A 77 -0.61 -6.89 0.30
C SER A 77 0.34 -8.02 -0.09
N LEU A 78 1.33 -7.69 -0.93
CA LEU A 78 2.41 -8.58 -1.34
C LEU A 78 3.74 -8.05 -0.80
N TRP A 79 4.47 -8.91 -0.11
CA TRP A 79 5.74 -8.60 0.52
C TRP A 79 6.85 -9.45 -0.08
N ALA A 80 7.85 -8.80 -0.64
CA ALA A 80 9.06 -9.46 -1.11
C ALA A 80 10.03 -9.66 0.05
N LEU A 81 10.64 -10.83 0.13
CA LEU A 81 11.73 -11.10 1.07
C LEU A 81 13.05 -10.76 0.41
N MET A 82 13.88 -9.97 1.08
CA MET A 82 15.18 -9.52 0.60
C MET A 82 16.30 -9.88 1.59
N ASP A 83 17.37 -10.46 1.08
CA ASP A 83 18.66 -10.45 1.76
C ASP A 83 19.30 -9.07 1.52
N ILE A 84 19.33 -8.23 2.57
CA ILE A 84 19.84 -6.85 2.47
C ILE A 84 21.36 -6.77 2.38
N ARG A 85 22.08 -7.83 2.80
CA ARG A 85 23.55 -7.89 2.71
C ARG A 85 24.01 -8.20 1.30
N GLN A 86 23.23 -9.05 0.59
CA GLN A 86 23.52 -9.46 -0.78
C GLN A 86 22.72 -8.67 -1.83
N HIS A 87 21.80 -7.79 -1.41
CA HIS A 87 20.84 -7.09 -2.27
C HIS A 87 20.07 -8.05 -3.19
N LYS A 88 19.65 -9.20 -2.65
CA LYS A 88 19.03 -10.29 -3.42
C LYS A 88 17.63 -10.61 -2.92
N LEU A 89 16.68 -10.68 -3.84
CA LEU A 89 15.35 -11.18 -3.55
C LEU A 89 15.39 -12.69 -3.29
N LEU A 90 14.75 -13.11 -2.22
CA LEU A 90 14.58 -14.49 -1.83
C LEU A 90 13.13 -14.93 -2.08
N ARG A 91 12.91 -16.23 -2.18
CA ARG A 91 11.54 -16.75 -2.21
C ARG A 91 10.94 -16.66 -0.81
N ALA A 92 9.72 -16.13 -0.70
CA ALA A 92 9.02 -16.04 0.58
C ALA A 92 8.86 -17.40 1.27
N SER A 93 8.68 -18.48 0.49
CA SER A 93 8.61 -19.86 1.00
C SER A 93 9.90 -20.38 1.65
N SER A 94 11.02 -19.67 1.54
CA SER A 94 12.25 -20.00 2.27
C SER A 94 12.28 -19.49 3.71
N PHE A 95 11.28 -18.68 4.10
CA PHE A 95 11.18 -18.10 5.44
C PHE A 95 9.98 -18.69 6.19
N ASP A 96 10.25 -19.29 7.33
CA ASP A 96 9.21 -19.73 8.26
C ASP A 96 8.80 -18.57 9.17
N HIS A 97 7.61 -18.03 8.95
CA HIS A 97 7.04 -16.95 9.78
C HIS A 97 6.35 -17.48 11.05
N GLY A 98 6.22 -18.81 11.21
CA GLY A 98 5.69 -19.44 12.43
C GLY A 98 4.17 -19.29 12.61
N PHE A 99 3.43 -18.95 11.56
CA PHE A 99 1.97 -18.85 11.56
C PHE A 99 1.36 -19.91 10.64
N ALA A 100 0.21 -20.46 11.05
CA ALA A 100 -0.68 -21.12 10.09
C ALA A 100 -1.22 -20.05 9.13
N GLY A 101 -1.24 -20.37 7.86
CA GLY A 101 -1.87 -19.50 6.87
C GLY A 101 -3.39 -19.67 6.85
N ASP A 102 -4.05 -18.73 6.15
CA ASP A 102 -5.49 -18.74 5.95
C ASP A 102 -5.80 -18.35 4.50
N GLU A 103 -7.08 -18.32 4.14
CA GLU A 103 -7.52 -17.99 2.79
C GLU A 103 -7.28 -16.53 2.44
N ALA A 104 -6.98 -16.27 1.17
CA ALA A 104 -6.84 -14.92 0.66
C ALA A 104 -8.19 -14.20 0.60
N LEU A 105 -8.18 -12.89 0.91
CA LEU A 105 -9.31 -12.04 0.59
C LEU A 105 -9.54 -11.99 -0.92
N ASN A 106 -10.80 -11.96 -1.31
CA ASN A 106 -11.21 -11.73 -2.69
C ASN A 106 -11.64 -10.27 -2.86
N LEU A 107 -10.81 -9.48 -3.53
CA LEU A 107 -11.08 -8.08 -3.88
C LEU A 107 -11.17 -7.96 -5.43
N PRO A 108 -12.26 -8.42 -6.05
CA PRO A 108 -12.34 -8.55 -7.52
C PRO A 108 -12.20 -7.22 -8.25
N ASP A 109 -12.72 -6.13 -7.68
CA ASP A 109 -12.66 -4.78 -8.25
C ASP A 109 -11.31 -4.08 -8.01
N LEU A 110 -10.49 -4.65 -7.13
CA LEU A 110 -9.20 -4.10 -6.73
C LEU A 110 -8.11 -5.18 -6.73
N PRO A 111 -7.80 -5.79 -7.88
CA PRO A 111 -6.74 -6.76 -7.95
C PRO A 111 -5.41 -6.11 -7.56
N VAL A 112 -4.59 -6.84 -6.83
CA VAL A 112 -3.25 -6.38 -6.38
C VAL A 112 -2.28 -6.17 -7.55
N ARG A 113 -2.60 -6.76 -8.71
CA ARG A 113 -1.92 -6.53 -9.98
C ARG A 113 -2.90 -5.90 -10.96
N PHE A 114 -2.61 -4.72 -11.41
CA PHE A 114 -3.45 -3.95 -12.33
C PHE A 114 -2.58 -3.29 -13.39
N PRO A 115 -3.10 -3.12 -14.62
CA PRO A 115 -2.39 -2.42 -15.68
C PRO A 115 -2.48 -0.91 -15.47
N VAL A 116 -1.34 -0.23 -15.63
CA VAL A 116 -1.27 1.23 -15.75
C VAL A 116 -0.80 1.55 -17.18
N PRO A 117 -1.46 2.45 -17.92
CA PRO A 117 -1.08 2.86 -19.26
C PRO A 117 0.36 3.37 -19.31
N SER A 118 0.91 3.46 -20.53
CA SER A 118 2.22 4.07 -20.72
C SER A 118 2.19 5.55 -20.29
N GLN A 119 3.32 6.08 -19.86
CA GLN A 119 3.41 7.48 -19.45
C GLN A 119 2.94 8.45 -20.53
N SER A 120 3.16 8.12 -21.80
CA SER A 120 2.72 8.92 -22.95
C SER A 120 1.19 9.06 -23.09
N ASP A 121 0.43 8.15 -22.47
CA ASP A 121 -1.03 8.13 -22.50
C ASP A 121 -1.65 8.79 -21.25
N MET A 122 -0.83 9.42 -20.42
CA MET A 122 -1.22 10.05 -19.16
C MET A 122 -0.85 11.52 -19.15
N ASP A 123 -1.65 12.35 -18.50
CA ASP A 123 -1.37 13.76 -18.31
C ASP A 123 -0.40 13.99 -17.16
N ARG A 124 0.61 14.84 -17.36
CA ARG A 124 1.45 15.31 -16.24
C ARG A 124 0.66 16.32 -15.43
N VAL A 125 0.24 15.94 -14.22
CA VAL A 125 -0.60 16.78 -13.33
C VAL A 125 0.20 17.60 -12.34
N GLY A 126 1.50 17.32 -12.16
CA GLY A 126 2.37 18.12 -11.31
C GLY A 126 3.63 17.40 -10.88
N GLU A 127 4.18 17.86 -9.77
CA GLU A 127 5.36 17.26 -9.15
C GLU A 127 5.26 17.30 -7.63
N ARG A 128 5.86 16.32 -6.94
CA ARG A 128 5.96 16.23 -5.49
C ARG A 128 7.42 16.16 -5.07
N LYS A 129 7.90 17.15 -4.34
CA LYS A 129 9.20 17.09 -3.66
C LYS A 129 9.06 16.30 -2.36
N ILE A 130 9.95 15.33 -2.16
CA ILE A 130 10.01 14.54 -0.93
C ILE A 130 10.73 15.36 0.15
N VAL A 131 10.02 15.57 1.26
CA VAL A 131 10.49 16.39 2.38
C VAL A 131 10.61 15.53 3.65
N TYR A 132 11.19 16.09 4.71
CA TYR A 132 11.44 15.37 5.97
C TYR A 132 10.20 14.68 6.55
N SER A 133 9.04 15.33 6.51
CA SER A 133 7.78 14.77 7.04
C SER A 133 7.22 13.61 6.22
N ASP A 134 7.74 13.36 5.02
CA ASP A 134 7.36 12.22 4.19
C ASP A 134 8.14 10.95 4.57
N LEU A 135 9.25 11.08 5.28
CA LEU A 135 10.20 9.97 5.48
C LEU A 135 9.78 9.01 6.57
N ASP A 136 10.13 7.75 6.36
CA ASP A 136 10.20 6.73 7.40
C ASP A 136 11.60 6.67 8.04
N TYR A 137 11.81 5.73 8.97
CA TYR A 137 13.09 5.55 9.64
C TYR A 137 14.23 5.05 8.73
N ASN A 138 13.91 4.53 7.52
CA ASN A 138 14.89 4.14 6.51
C ASN A 138 15.33 5.32 5.64
N GLY A 139 14.72 6.50 5.80
CA GLY A 139 14.99 7.69 4.97
C GLY A 139 14.30 7.70 3.62
N HIS A 140 13.34 6.81 3.41
CA HIS A 140 12.51 6.74 2.21
C HIS A 140 11.12 7.33 2.46
N MET A 141 10.45 7.77 1.41
CA MET A 141 9.05 8.19 1.50
C MET A 141 8.21 7.04 2.06
N ASN A 142 7.59 7.29 3.20
CA ASN A 142 6.74 6.32 3.87
C ASN A 142 5.57 5.91 2.95
N ASN A 143 5.31 4.61 2.85
CA ASN A 143 4.24 4.07 2.01
C ASN A 143 2.86 4.67 2.33
N THR A 144 2.65 5.14 3.56
CA THR A 144 1.40 5.79 3.99
C THR A 144 1.23 7.22 3.47
N ARG A 145 2.29 7.85 2.93
CA ARG A 145 2.24 9.19 2.35
C ARG A 145 1.81 9.21 0.90
N TYR A 146 1.92 8.08 0.21
CA TYR A 146 1.45 7.98 -1.17
C TYR A 146 -0.06 8.18 -1.33
N PRO A 147 -0.95 7.61 -0.49
CA PRO A 147 -2.38 7.91 -0.57
C PRO A 147 -2.70 9.41 -0.44
N ASP A 148 -2.05 10.12 0.49
CA ASP A 148 -2.21 11.58 0.63
C ASP A 148 -1.82 12.30 -0.67
N MET A 149 -0.66 11.96 -1.24
CA MET A 149 -0.20 12.50 -2.51
C MET A 149 -1.18 12.22 -3.66
N LEU A 150 -1.73 11.01 -3.77
CA LEU A 150 -2.71 10.70 -4.82
C LEU A 150 -3.97 11.56 -4.69
N CYS A 151 -4.43 11.81 -3.47
CA CYS A 151 -5.54 12.70 -3.20
C CYS A 151 -5.20 14.15 -3.56
N ASP A 152 -4.00 14.65 -3.22
CA ASP A 152 -3.53 16.00 -3.55
C ASP A 152 -3.56 16.28 -5.07
N PHE A 153 -3.35 15.23 -5.89
CA PHE A 153 -3.35 15.30 -7.35
C PHE A 153 -4.64 14.76 -8.00
N THR A 154 -5.74 14.63 -7.24
CA THR A 154 -7.06 14.26 -7.75
C THR A 154 -7.99 15.47 -7.74
N ASP A 155 -8.46 15.89 -8.92
CA ASP A 155 -9.35 17.04 -9.04
C ASP A 155 -10.68 16.76 -8.34
N GLY A 156 -11.18 17.76 -7.58
CA GLY A 156 -12.46 17.69 -6.90
C GLY A 156 -12.51 16.67 -5.74
N ILE A 157 -11.38 16.23 -5.21
CA ILE A 157 -11.29 15.21 -4.15
C ILE A 157 -12.12 15.57 -2.91
N LEU A 158 -12.26 16.86 -2.58
CA LEU A 158 -13.04 17.31 -1.41
C LEU A 158 -14.55 17.02 -1.53
N SER A 159 -15.07 16.80 -2.73
CA SER A 159 -16.47 16.39 -2.99
C SER A 159 -16.63 14.88 -3.21
N ARG A 160 -15.56 14.13 -2.99
CA ARG A 160 -15.50 12.68 -3.23
C ARG A 160 -15.01 11.95 -1.98
N GLN A 161 -15.34 10.68 -1.88
CA GLN A 161 -14.78 9.77 -0.89
C GLN A 161 -13.94 8.70 -1.60
N VAL A 162 -12.81 8.37 -1.02
CA VAL A 162 -11.97 7.25 -1.49
C VAL A 162 -12.63 5.96 -1.04
N VAL A 163 -12.91 5.06 -1.97
CA VAL A 163 -13.53 3.75 -1.72
C VAL A 163 -12.63 2.58 -2.07
N GLY A 164 -11.51 2.86 -2.74
CA GLY A 164 -10.55 1.82 -3.07
C GLY A 164 -9.20 2.38 -3.50
N LEU A 165 -8.15 1.61 -3.24
CA LEU A 165 -6.79 1.99 -3.56
C LEU A 165 -5.97 0.74 -3.88
N SER A 166 -5.22 0.76 -5.00
CA SER A 166 -4.18 -0.22 -5.29
C SER A 166 -2.87 0.51 -5.61
N MET A 167 -1.78 0.04 -5.03
CA MET A 167 -0.45 0.62 -5.23
C MET A 167 0.59 -0.45 -5.51
N SER A 168 1.51 -0.16 -6.42
CA SER A 168 2.71 -0.94 -6.71
C SER A 168 3.92 -0.06 -6.46
N PHE A 169 4.76 -0.42 -5.49
CA PHE A 169 6.00 0.27 -5.15
C PHE A 169 7.12 -0.35 -5.97
N LEU A 170 7.74 0.43 -6.86
CA LEU A 170 8.71 -0.04 -7.86
C LEU A 170 10.14 0.44 -7.56
N HIS A 171 10.28 1.71 -7.20
CA HIS A 171 11.54 2.30 -6.76
C HIS A 171 11.34 3.19 -5.54
N GLU A 172 12.35 3.26 -4.69
CA GLU A 172 12.35 4.08 -3.49
C GLU A 172 12.47 5.56 -3.85
N ALA A 173 11.71 6.41 -3.16
CA ALA A 173 11.84 7.86 -3.24
C ALA A 173 12.48 8.38 -1.94
N THR A 174 13.63 9.05 -2.04
CA THR A 174 14.40 9.51 -0.88
C THR A 174 14.29 11.02 -0.68
N PHE A 175 14.79 11.50 0.46
CA PHE A 175 14.80 12.93 0.79
C PHE A 175 15.37 13.79 -0.34
N GLY A 176 14.64 14.85 -0.68
CA GLY A 176 15.05 15.84 -1.68
C GLY A 176 14.77 15.45 -3.13
N HIS A 177 14.39 14.18 -3.40
CA HIS A 177 13.93 13.79 -4.73
C HIS A 177 12.64 14.51 -5.10
N THR A 178 12.44 14.74 -6.38
CA THR A 178 11.20 15.28 -6.93
C THR A 178 10.60 14.24 -7.85
N LEU A 179 9.37 13.82 -7.54
CA LEU A 179 8.59 12.90 -8.36
C LEU A 179 7.71 13.70 -9.32
N GLN A 180 7.79 13.42 -10.60
CA GLN A 180 6.79 13.87 -11.57
C GLN A 180 5.57 12.98 -11.46
N VAL A 181 4.38 13.58 -11.36
CA VAL A 181 3.12 12.88 -11.18
C VAL A 181 2.32 12.92 -12.48
N TYR A 182 1.99 11.73 -12.97
CA TYR A 182 1.16 11.52 -14.15
C TYR A 182 -0.15 10.87 -13.73
N ARG A 183 -1.26 11.29 -14.37
CA ARG A 183 -2.60 10.78 -14.08
C ARG A 183 -3.39 10.55 -15.37
N LEU A 184 -4.23 9.52 -15.35
CA LEU A 184 -5.27 9.27 -16.33
C LEU A 184 -6.57 8.97 -15.61
N ASP A 185 -7.61 9.74 -15.89
CA ASP A 185 -8.94 9.58 -15.31
C ASP A 185 -9.86 8.75 -16.21
N ARG A 186 -10.59 7.81 -15.60
CA ARG A 186 -11.62 6.99 -16.23
C ARG A 186 -12.88 6.99 -15.37
N GLY A 187 -13.60 8.12 -15.40
CA GLY A 187 -14.76 8.31 -14.53
C GLY A 187 -14.37 8.42 -13.07
N GLU A 188 -14.69 7.41 -12.28
CA GLU A 188 -14.41 7.35 -10.84
C GLU A 188 -13.08 6.64 -10.52
N GLU A 189 -12.39 6.18 -11.53
CA GLU A 189 -11.08 5.56 -11.46
C GLU A 189 -10.00 6.55 -11.89
N HIS A 190 -8.99 6.73 -11.06
CA HIS A 190 -7.82 7.57 -11.31
C HIS A 190 -6.57 6.68 -11.31
N LEU A 191 -5.90 6.58 -12.45
CA LEU A 191 -4.66 5.83 -12.60
C LEU A 191 -3.48 6.80 -12.48
N PHE A 192 -2.47 6.43 -11.70
CA PHE A 192 -1.30 7.25 -11.44
C PHE A 192 -0.01 6.53 -11.76
N ARG A 193 0.97 7.32 -12.19
CA ARG A 193 2.38 6.94 -12.25
C ARG A 193 3.22 8.08 -11.72
N THR A 194 4.21 7.77 -10.89
CA THR A 194 5.24 8.72 -10.49
C THR A 194 6.59 8.31 -11.05
N VAL A 195 7.34 9.30 -11.52
CA VAL A 195 8.65 9.10 -12.15
C VAL A 195 9.65 10.05 -11.50
N ASP A 196 10.82 9.55 -11.18
CA ASP A 196 11.91 10.37 -10.63
C ASP A 196 12.67 11.15 -11.73
N ALA A 197 13.70 11.88 -11.33
CA ALA A 197 14.51 12.68 -12.24
C ALA A 197 15.31 11.84 -13.25
N ASP A 198 15.61 10.59 -12.93
CA ASP A 198 16.34 9.66 -13.78
C ASP A 198 15.42 8.88 -14.73
N GLY A 199 14.12 9.12 -14.66
CA GLY A 199 13.11 8.47 -15.49
C GLY A 199 12.65 7.12 -14.94
N ALA A 200 13.03 6.73 -13.73
CA ALA A 200 12.56 5.49 -13.12
C ALA A 200 11.16 5.67 -12.52
N THR A 201 10.29 4.71 -12.78
CA THR A 201 8.94 4.69 -12.17
C THR A 201 9.05 4.28 -10.71
N CYS A 202 8.64 5.17 -9.81
CA CYS A 202 8.67 4.90 -8.36
C CYS A 202 7.37 4.25 -7.88
N LEU A 203 6.22 4.73 -8.35
CA LEU A 203 4.91 4.22 -7.99
C LEU A 203 4.02 4.07 -9.22
N GLU A 204 3.24 3.01 -9.24
CA GLU A 204 2.00 2.92 -10.01
C GLU A 204 0.83 2.75 -9.05
N ALA A 205 -0.25 3.50 -9.27
CA ALA A 205 -1.40 3.44 -8.39
C ALA A 205 -2.73 3.54 -9.15
N ARG A 206 -3.75 3.03 -8.49
CA ARG A 206 -5.15 3.12 -8.89
C ARG A 206 -5.94 3.59 -7.70
N LEU A 207 -6.62 4.71 -7.82
CA LEU A 207 -7.49 5.29 -6.81
C LEU A 207 -8.94 5.22 -7.31
N LEU A 208 -9.84 4.66 -6.51
CA LEU A 208 -11.27 4.64 -6.77
C LEU A 208 -11.95 5.63 -5.84
N THR A 209 -12.79 6.49 -6.39
CA THR A 209 -13.53 7.49 -5.65
C THR A 209 -15.01 7.41 -6.00
N GLU A 210 -15.88 7.82 -5.07
CA GLU A 210 -17.31 8.00 -5.31
C GLU A 210 -17.72 9.40 -4.84
N PRO A 211 -18.79 10.01 -5.37
CA PRO A 211 -19.33 11.25 -4.83
C PRO A 211 -19.63 11.07 -3.34
N VAL A 212 -19.40 12.11 -2.54
CA VAL A 212 -19.84 12.11 -1.14
C VAL A 212 -21.37 12.08 -1.15
N ARG A 213 -21.95 11.04 -0.52
CA ARG A 213 -23.41 10.99 -0.32
C ARG A 213 -23.80 12.02 0.73
N ASP A 214 -24.81 12.82 0.44
CA ASP A 214 -25.32 13.81 1.39
C ASP A 214 -25.72 13.12 2.71
N ALA A 215 -25.43 13.79 3.83
CA ALA A 215 -25.70 13.28 5.17
C ALA A 215 -27.20 13.01 5.46
N ALA A 216 -28.09 13.38 4.55
CA ALA A 216 -29.53 13.15 4.63
C ALA A 216 -29.98 11.72 4.24
N GLU A 217 -29.06 10.90 3.68
CA GLU A 217 -29.33 9.52 3.27
C GLU A 217 -28.69 8.45 4.17
N ARG A 218 -28.19 8.86 5.37
CA ARG A 218 -27.55 7.98 6.35
C ARG A 218 -28.47 7.67 7.54
#